data_4f530c7483652ce90cafef632e644654
#
_entry.id   4f530c7483652ce90cafef632e644654
#
_cell.length_a   1.000
_cell.length_b   1.000
_cell.length_c   1.000
_cell.angle_alpha   90.00
_cell.angle_beta   90.00
_cell.angle_gamma   90.00
#
_symmetry.space_group_name_H-M   'P 1'
#
loop_
_entity.id
_entity.type
_entity.pdbx_description
1 polymer ?
#
loop_
_entity_poly.entity_id
_entity_poly.type
_entity_poly.pdbx_seq_one_letter_code
_entity_poly.pdbx_strand_id
1 'polypeptide(L)'
;MELIMLGTGNATVTKCYNTCFVLQEGQSGFLVDAGGGNGILRQMELAGIRLDSIHSMYITHAHTDHILGAIWVVRMIAQKMLKGAYDGQFEIYTHDKCIQVLETCCRLMLPSKLTRLFGERIFLKEVKDGDTFTKQTGQFGW
;
A
#
# COMPACT_ATOMS: atom_id res chain seq x y z
N MET A 1 -18.62 -0.95 -6.11
CA MET A 1 -17.39 -1.13 -5.30
C MET A 1 -17.33 -2.56 -4.79
N GLU A 2 -16.16 -3.17 -4.85
CA GLU A 2 -15.95 -4.55 -4.47
C GLU A 2 -14.89 -4.64 -3.38
N LEU A 3 -15.14 -5.44 -2.36
CA LEU A 3 -14.15 -5.75 -1.32
C LEU A 3 -13.48 -7.07 -1.65
N ILE A 4 -12.17 -7.05 -1.81
CA ILE A 4 -11.39 -8.25 -2.14
C ILE A 4 -10.43 -8.53 -0.99
N MET A 5 -10.68 -9.61 -0.25
CA MET A 5 -9.81 -10.02 0.86
C MET A 5 -8.55 -10.68 0.31
N LEU A 6 -7.39 -10.18 0.74
CA LEU A 6 -6.10 -10.76 0.37
C LEU A 6 -5.56 -11.66 1.47
N GLY A 7 -5.96 -11.42 2.70
CA GLY A 7 -5.59 -12.25 3.83
C GLY A 7 -6.57 -12.06 4.97
N THR A 8 -6.69 -13.06 5.83
CA THR A 8 -7.62 -13.06 6.97
C THR A 8 -6.96 -13.46 8.28
N GLY A 9 -5.64 -13.67 8.27
CA GLY A 9 -4.93 -14.21 9.42
C GLY A 9 -4.48 -13.16 10.43
N ASN A 10 -4.33 -13.58 11.67
CA ASN A 10 -3.75 -12.75 12.72
C ASN A 10 -2.22 -12.71 12.61
N ALA A 11 -1.55 -12.05 13.57
CA ALA A 11 -0.11 -11.81 13.51
C ALA A 11 0.73 -13.10 13.44
N THR A 12 0.27 -14.18 14.05
CA THR A 12 1.05 -15.41 14.16
C THR A 12 0.57 -16.54 13.25
N VAL A 13 -0.33 -16.24 12.33
CA VAL A 13 -0.87 -17.24 11.41
C VAL A 13 0.23 -17.76 10.47
N THR A 14 0.17 -19.06 10.17
CA THR A 14 1.12 -19.70 9.24
C THR A 14 0.45 -20.33 8.04
N LYS A 15 -0.88 -20.51 8.07
CA LYS A 15 -1.63 -21.23 7.03
C LYS A 15 -2.31 -20.31 6.02
N CYS A 16 -2.33 -19.01 6.28
CA CYS A 16 -2.88 -18.02 5.36
C CYS A 16 -2.14 -16.70 5.56
N TYR A 17 -2.44 -15.71 4.74
CA TYR A 17 -1.81 -14.41 4.86
C TYR A 17 -2.50 -13.53 5.90
N ASN A 18 -1.78 -12.53 6.42
CA ASN A 18 -2.30 -11.60 7.42
C ASN A 18 -3.44 -10.76 6.85
N THR A 19 -4.29 -10.25 7.73
CA THR A 19 -5.48 -9.49 7.34
C THR A 19 -5.11 -8.24 6.54
N CYS A 20 -5.57 -8.21 5.32
CA CYS A 20 -5.47 -7.05 4.43
C CYS A 20 -6.46 -7.22 3.28
N PHE A 21 -6.84 -6.12 2.65
CA PHE A 21 -7.84 -6.18 1.60
C PHE A 21 -7.71 -5.00 0.64
N VAL A 22 -8.36 -5.12 -0.51
CA VAL A 22 -8.46 -4.07 -1.51
C VAL A 22 -9.93 -3.70 -1.67
N LEU A 23 -10.21 -2.41 -1.67
CA LEU A 23 -11.48 -1.86 -2.13
C LEU A 23 -11.28 -1.49 -3.59
N GLN A 24 -12.01 -2.13 -4.49
CA GLN A 24 -11.83 -1.91 -5.91
C GLN A 24 -13.09 -1.35 -6.55
N GLU A 25 -12.89 -0.34 -7.39
CA GLU A 25 -13.96 0.23 -8.19
C GLU A 25 -13.42 0.46 -9.61
N GLY A 26 -14.01 -0.24 -10.59
CA GLY A 26 -13.49 -0.22 -11.95
C GLY A 26 -12.08 -0.79 -12.01
N GLN A 27 -11.14 0.01 -12.52
CA GLN A 27 -9.74 -0.36 -12.64
C GLN A 27 -8.88 0.20 -11.51
N SER A 28 -9.50 0.85 -10.51
CA SER A 28 -8.77 1.49 -9.42
C SER A 28 -8.95 0.74 -8.11
N GLY A 29 -7.86 0.54 -7.37
CA GLY A 29 -7.87 -0.14 -6.09
C GLY A 29 -7.31 0.72 -4.96
N PHE A 30 -7.85 0.51 -3.78
CA PHE A 30 -7.39 1.12 -2.53
C PHE A 30 -7.03 -0.02 -1.58
N LEU A 31 -5.73 -0.13 -1.29
CA LEU A 31 -5.21 -1.21 -0.44
C LEU A 31 -5.29 -0.80 1.03
N VAL A 32 -5.79 -1.69 1.87
CA VAL A 32 -5.83 -1.48 3.34
C VAL A 32 -4.96 -2.54 3.99
N ASP A 33 -3.87 -2.09 4.61
CA ASP A 33 -2.79 -2.90 5.16
C ASP A 33 -2.14 -3.78 4.08
N ALA A 34 -1.03 -4.41 4.40
CA ALA A 34 -0.29 -5.19 3.42
C ALA A 34 0.32 -6.46 4.00
N GLY A 35 -0.01 -6.79 5.24
CA GLY A 35 0.50 -8.00 5.86
C GLY A 35 1.96 -7.90 6.27
N GLY A 36 2.55 -9.06 6.56
CA GLY A 36 3.85 -9.16 7.21
C GLY A 36 5.05 -9.34 6.30
N GLY A 37 4.90 -9.29 4.98
CA GLY A 37 6.04 -9.49 4.10
C GLY A 37 5.71 -9.46 2.62
N ASN A 38 6.60 -10.04 1.81
CA ASN A 38 6.44 -10.03 0.37
C ASN A 38 5.29 -10.92 -0.13
N GLY A 39 4.69 -11.70 0.76
CA GLY A 39 3.52 -12.49 0.41
C GLY A 39 2.35 -11.67 -0.11
N ILE A 40 2.31 -10.36 0.20
CA ILE A 40 1.30 -9.46 -0.37
C ILE A 40 1.30 -9.50 -1.90
N LEU A 41 2.48 -9.61 -2.51
CA LEU A 41 2.61 -9.64 -3.96
C LEU A 41 1.94 -10.88 -4.55
N ARG A 42 2.14 -12.03 -3.90
CA ARG A 42 1.51 -13.29 -4.31
C ARG A 42 -0.01 -13.22 -4.12
N GLN A 43 -0.48 -12.67 -3.00
CA GLN A 43 -1.91 -12.57 -2.74
C GLN A 43 -2.60 -11.68 -3.75
N MET A 44 -1.98 -10.56 -4.15
CA MET A 44 -2.52 -9.70 -5.20
C MET A 44 -2.56 -10.43 -6.54
N GLU A 45 -1.50 -11.15 -6.88
CA GLU A 45 -1.43 -11.93 -8.11
C GLU A 45 -2.53 -12.99 -8.17
N LEU A 46 -2.71 -13.74 -7.09
CA LEU A 46 -3.77 -14.76 -7.00
C LEU A 46 -5.18 -14.16 -7.11
N ALA A 47 -5.36 -12.94 -6.63
CA ALA A 47 -6.63 -12.23 -6.71
C ALA A 47 -6.85 -11.51 -8.04
N GLY A 48 -5.86 -11.56 -8.94
CA GLY A 48 -5.95 -10.88 -10.22
C GLY A 48 -5.84 -9.36 -10.13
N ILE A 49 -5.26 -8.84 -9.06
CA ILE A 49 -5.11 -7.40 -8.85
C ILE A 49 -3.73 -6.97 -9.35
N ARG A 50 -3.71 -6.01 -10.25
CA ARG A 50 -2.46 -5.44 -10.77
C ARG A 50 -1.97 -4.34 -9.85
N LEU A 51 -0.69 -4.37 -9.54
CA LEU A 51 -0.08 -3.37 -8.66
C LEU A 51 -0.17 -1.95 -9.23
N ASP A 52 -0.11 -1.83 -10.55
CA ASP A 52 -0.22 -0.53 -11.22
C ASP A 52 -1.65 0.04 -11.18
N SER A 53 -2.63 -0.70 -10.70
CA SER A 53 -3.97 -0.19 -10.45
C SER A 53 -4.16 0.36 -9.03
N ILE A 54 -3.18 0.15 -8.14
CA ILE A 54 -3.26 0.62 -6.75
C ILE A 54 -2.60 1.98 -6.66
N HIS A 55 -3.40 3.02 -6.46
CA HIS A 55 -2.91 4.40 -6.35
C HIS A 55 -2.99 4.95 -4.94
N SER A 56 -3.60 4.23 -4.02
CA SER A 56 -3.73 4.64 -2.63
C SER A 56 -3.66 3.45 -1.71
N MET A 57 -3.09 3.67 -0.53
CA MET A 57 -3.04 2.67 0.52
C MET A 57 -3.32 3.32 1.86
N TYR A 58 -3.99 2.61 2.74
CA TYR A 58 -4.15 3.00 4.14
C TYR A 58 -3.49 1.95 5.02
N ILE A 59 -2.70 2.39 6.00
CA ILE A 59 -2.08 1.51 7.00
C ILE A 59 -2.75 1.80 8.33
N THR A 60 -3.34 0.79 8.94
CA THR A 60 -4.10 0.95 10.19
C THR A 60 -3.18 1.21 11.38
N HIS A 61 -2.06 0.50 11.46
CA HIS A 61 -1.08 0.68 12.54
C HIS A 61 0.26 0.03 12.18
N ALA A 62 1.29 0.32 12.98
CA ALA A 62 2.68 -0.03 12.66
C ALA A 62 3.13 -1.40 13.19
N HIS A 63 2.24 -2.35 13.36
CA HIS A 63 2.62 -3.70 13.72
C HIS A 63 3.12 -4.48 12.51
N THR A 64 4.00 -5.45 12.76
CA THR A 64 4.71 -6.17 11.71
C THR A 64 3.78 -6.88 10.73
N ASP A 65 2.63 -7.37 11.20
CA ASP A 65 1.65 -8.07 10.37
C ASP A 65 0.78 -7.14 9.50
N HIS A 66 1.03 -5.83 9.58
CA HIS A 66 0.31 -4.83 8.79
C HIS A 66 1.24 -3.96 7.93
N ILE A 67 2.45 -3.64 8.43
CA ILE A 67 3.30 -2.64 7.79
C ILE A 67 4.45 -3.25 6.97
N LEU A 68 4.95 -4.44 7.31
CA LEU A 68 6.12 -4.96 6.60
C LEU A 68 5.82 -5.21 5.12
N GLY A 69 4.62 -5.67 4.79
CA GLY A 69 4.23 -5.83 3.40
C GLY A 69 4.14 -4.51 2.65
N ALA A 70 3.88 -3.40 3.36
CA ALA A 70 3.82 -2.09 2.73
C ALA A 70 5.16 -1.67 2.16
N ILE A 71 6.28 -2.06 2.79
CA ILE A 71 7.62 -1.80 2.26
C ILE A 71 7.77 -2.47 0.89
N TRP A 72 7.26 -3.68 0.74
CA TRP A 72 7.30 -4.40 -0.54
C TRP A 72 6.41 -3.74 -1.59
N VAL A 73 5.24 -3.23 -1.19
CA VAL A 73 4.35 -2.51 -2.10
C VAL A 73 5.04 -1.23 -2.60
N VAL A 74 5.65 -0.46 -1.69
CA VAL A 74 6.41 0.75 -2.05
C VAL A 74 7.54 0.39 -3.01
N ARG A 75 8.30 -0.66 -2.70
CA ARG A 75 9.41 -1.10 -3.55
C ARG A 75 8.94 -1.40 -4.97
N MET A 76 7.89 -2.18 -5.10
CA MET A 76 7.44 -2.63 -6.42
C MET A 76 6.80 -1.51 -7.22
N ILE A 77 6.03 -0.64 -6.57
CA ILE A 77 5.43 0.52 -7.24
C ILE A 77 6.53 1.48 -7.69
N ALA A 78 7.50 1.76 -6.83
CA ALA A 78 8.63 2.61 -7.19
C ALA A 78 9.41 2.06 -8.38
N GLN A 79 9.65 0.75 -8.42
CA GLN A 79 10.31 0.11 -9.56
C GLN A 79 9.49 0.28 -10.84
N LYS A 80 8.17 0.11 -10.75
CA LYS A 80 7.28 0.30 -11.91
C LYS A 80 7.30 1.76 -12.39
N MET A 81 7.33 2.72 -11.46
CA MET A 81 7.45 4.13 -11.80
C MET A 81 8.70 4.41 -12.60
N LEU A 82 9.85 3.89 -12.16
CA LEU A 82 11.13 4.08 -12.85
C LEU A 82 11.17 3.42 -14.22
N LYS A 83 10.38 2.38 -14.43
CA LYS A 83 10.31 1.67 -15.73
C LYS A 83 9.24 2.25 -16.65
N GLY A 84 8.52 3.28 -16.22
CA GLY A 84 7.42 3.84 -17.01
C GLY A 84 6.17 2.95 -17.05
N ALA A 85 6.04 2.02 -16.10
CA ALA A 85 4.93 1.07 -16.05
C ALA A 85 3.89 1.40 -14.97
N TYR A 86 3.94 2.60 -14.43
CA TYR A 86 2.99 3.07 -13.41
C TYR A 86 2.71 4.54 -13.67
N ASP A 87 1.44 4.86 -13.88
CA ASP A 87 1.01 6.23 -14.16
C ASP A 87 0.53 6.92 -12.89
N GLY A 88 0.90 8.21 -12.74
CA GLY A 88 0.40 9.04 -11.66
C GLY A 88 1.18 8.87 -10.36
N GLN A 89 0.51 9.17 -9.27
CA GLN A 89 1.08 9.21 -7.93
C GLN A 89 0.57 8.04 -7.09
N PHE A 90 1.36 7.67 -6.08
CA PHE A 90 0.94 6.70 -5.07
C PHE A 90 0.90 7.40 -3.71
N GLU A 91 -0.26 7.36 -3.06
CA GLU A 91 -0.48 8.04 -1.79
C GLU A 91 -0.75 7.04 -0.68
N ILE A 92 -0.01 7.17 0.41
CA ILE A 92 -0.14 6.31 1.58
C ILE A 92 -0.68 7.13 2.73
N TYR A 93 -1.85 6.76 3.22
CA TYR A 93 -2.54 7.44 4.31
C TYR A 93 -2.35 6.65 5.60
N THR A 94 -1.87 7.30 6.64
CA THR A 94 -1.73 6.68 7.95
C THR A 94 -1.46 7.77 8.99
N HIS A 95 -1.38 7.39 10.27
CA HIS A 95 -1.05 8.35 11.32
C HIS A 95 0.46 8.60 11.39
N ASP A 96 0.85 9.62 12.17
CA ASP A 96 2.21 10.15 12.21
C ASP A 96 3.27 9.10 12.55
N LYS A 97 3.00 8.24 13.53
CA LYS A 97 3.95 7.21 13.94
C LYS A 97 4.21 6.20 12.83
N CYS A 98 3.16 5.78 12.13
CA CYS A 98 3.31 4.87 11.00
C CYS A 98 4.09 5.50 9.86
N ILE A 99 3.89 6.79 9.60
CA ILE A 99 4.67 7.51 8.59
C ILE A 99 6.15 7.43 8.94
N GLN A 100 6.48 7.72 10.21
CA GLN A 100 7.86 7.68 10.68
C GLN A 100 8.47 6.30 10.50
N VAL A 101 7.77 5.25 10.91
CA VAL A 101 8.25 3.88 10.80
C VAL A 101 8.44 3.49 9.34
N LEU A 102 7.43 3.71 8.51
CA LEU A 102 7.48 3.32 7.11
C LEU A 102 8.57 4.06 6.35
N GLU A 103 8.63 5.38 6.50
CA GLU A 103 9.64 6.17 5.81
C GLU A 103 11.05 5.78 6.23
N THR A 104 11.28 5.64 7.55
CA THR A 104 12.58 5.24 8.07
C THR A 104 12.99 3.88 7.53
N CYS A 105 12.10 2.89 7.62
CA CYS A 105 12.40 1.55 7.11
C CYS A 105 12.68 1.55 5.62
N CYS A 106 11.88 2.26 4.83
CA CYS A 106 12.10 2.34 3.39
C CYS A 106 13.44 2.97 3.06
N ARG A 107 13.82 4.07 3.74
CA ARG A 107 15.10 4.73 3.48
C ARG A 107 16.29 3.88 3.88
N LEU A 108 16.13 3.04 4.89
CA LEU A 108 17.21 2.14 5.35
C LEU A 108 17.30 0.85 4.53
N MET A 109 16.19 0.37 4.00
CA MET A 109 16.10 -0.95 3.36
C MET A 109 16.08 -0.91 1.85
N LEU A 110 15.57 0.16 1.24
CA LEU A 110 15.40 0.21 -0.21
C LEU A 110 16.53 0.99 -0.87
N PRO A 111 16.87 0.65 -2.13
CA PRO A 111 17.84 1.44 -2.88
C PRO A 111 17.42 2.91 -2.97
N SER A 112 18.40 3.82 -2.91
CA SER A 112 18.13 5.25 -2.91
C SER A 112 17.40 5.73 -4.17
N LYS A 113 17.62 5.07 -5.30
CA LYS A 113 16.92 5.42 -6.55
C LYS A 113 15.41 5.25 -6.41
N LEU A 114 14.96 4.38 -5.53
CA LEU A 114 13.52 4.18 -5.25
C LEU A 114 13.01 5.20 -4.25
N THR A 115 13.76 5.44 -3.17
CA THR A 115 13.32 6.37 -2.12
C THR A 115 13.37 7.83 -2.55
N ARG A 116 14.07 8.16 -3.63
CA ARG A 116 14.02 9.50 -4.22
C ARG A 116 12.63 9.88 -4.71
N LEU A 117 11.76 8.91 -4.92
CA LEU A 117 10.40 9.16 -5.36
C LEU A 117 9.49 9.66 -4.23
N PHE A 118 9.93 9.54 -2.96
CA PHE A 118 9.19 10.15 -1.85
C PHE A 118 9.17 11.67 -2.00
N GLY A 119 7.96 12.23 -1.94
CA GLY A 119 7.75 13.67 -2.15
C GLY A 119 7.63 14.09 -3.62
N GLU A 120 7.94 13.19 -4.56
CA GLU A 120 7.82 13.47 -6.00
C GLU A 120 6.64 12.73 -6.62
N ARG A 121 6.53 11.43 -6.37
CA ARG A 121 5.46 10.59 -6.89
C ARG A 121 4.86 9.66 -5.84
N ILE A 122 5.55 9.45 -4.71
CA ILE A 122 5.06 8.66 -3.58
C ILE A 122 4.93 9.61 -2.39
N PHE A 123 3.73 9.70 -1.85
CA PHE A 123 3.42 10.66 -0.78
C PHE A 123 2.89 9.95 0.46
N LEU A 124 3.46 10.29 1.61
CA LEU A 124 3.01 9.82 2.91
C LEU A 124 2.14 10.92 3.52
N LYS A 125 0.86 10.64 3.72
CA LYS A 125 -0.10 11.64 4.16
C LYS A 125 -0.66 11.29 5.53
N GLU A 126 -0.46 12.20 6.48
CA GLU A 126 -0.96 12.00 7.84
C GLU A 126 -2.47 12.14 7.89
N VAL A 127 -3.13 11.21 8.59
CA VAL A 127 -4.55 11.28 8.91
C VAL A 127 -4.72 11.18 10.42
N LYS A 128 -5.73 11.86 10.95
CA LYS A 128 -6.06 11.90 12.38
C LYS A 128 -7.51 11.48 12.57
N ASP A 129 -7.86 11.12 13.80
CA ASP A 129 -9.23 10.76 14.13
C ASP A 129 -10.21 11.84 13.67
N GLY A 130 -11.24 11.42 12.97
CA GLY A 130 -12.24 12.33 12.44
C GLY A 130 -11.92 12.92 11.08
N ASP A 131 -10.71 12.71 10.56
CA ASP A 131 -10.36 13.18 9.23
C ASP A 131 -11.13 12.42 8.16
N THR A 132 -11.53 13.15 7.12
CA THR A 132 -12.11 12.56 5.93
C THR A 132 -11.31 13.04 4.72
N PHE A 133 -11.19 12.19 3.72
CA PHE A 133 -10.56 12.59 2.47
C PHE A 133 -11.29 11.94 1.30
N THR A 134 -11.27 12.63 0.17
CA THR A 134 -11.91 12.16 -1.05
C THR A 134 -10.84 11.90 -2.10
N LYS A 135 -10.90 10.71 -2.69
CA LYS A 135 -10.07 10.36 -3.84
C LYS A 135 -10.92 10.44 -5.09
N GLN A 136 -10.46 11.22 -6.02
CA GLN A 136 -11.06 11.23 -7.35
C GLN A 136 -10.02 10.77 -8.34
N THR A 137 -10.23 9.59 -8.87
CA THR A 137 -9.42 9.07 -9.96
C THR A 137 -10.40 8.80 -11.07
N GLY A 138 -10.74 9.69 -11.91
CA GLY A 138 -11.65 9.51 -13.04
C GLY A 138 -12.73 8.41 -12.93
N GLN A 139 -12.43 7.33 -12.26
CA GLN A 139 -13.33 6.17 -12.12
C GLN A 139 -13.58 5.78 -10.67
N PHE A 140 -12.90 6.39 -9.72
CA PHE A 140 -12.97 6.03 -8.31
C PHE A 140 -13.26 7.28 -7.49
N GLY A 141 -14.49 7.40 -6.99
CA GLY A 141 -14.92 8.49 -6.14
C GLY A 141 -15.29 7.96 -4.77
N TRP A 142 -14.95 8.71 -3.77
CA TRP A 142 -15.27 8.40 -2.38
C TRP A 142 -16.34 9.32 -1.88
#